data_806e975c37e5ca1443acdf69c0883945
#
_entry.id   806e975c37e5ca1443acdf69c0883945
#
_cell.length_a   1.000
_cell.length_b   1.000
_cell.length_c   1.000
_cell.angle_alpha   90.00
_cell.angle_beta   90.00
_cell.angle_gamma   90.00
#
_symmetry.space_group_name_H-M   'P 1'
#
loop_
_entity.id
_entity.type
_entity.pdbx_description
1 polymer ?
#
loop_
_entity_poly.entity_id
_entity_poly.type
_entity_poly.pdbx_seq_one_letter_code
_entity_poly.pdbx_strand_id
1 'polypeptide(L)'
;MYKRQGYDLTKDRIPIFPCQHYLMGGINVDCNAASAIDGLYAAGECSHTGVHGNNRLASNSLLEALVFSRHAAADIASKLDKCPQNFDEYKFDVKSDAEPIPHGLRTEIRHIMQQSYFVIPDRKAAVEGFERVKEIKNILTHGNFIVNADFVEAKSLATVAYLILKEVI
;
A
#
# COMPACT_ATOMS: atom_id res chain seq x y z
N MET A 1 10.84 10.57 26.48
CA MET A 1 10.26 10.59 25.11
C MET A 1 8.96 11.41 25.05
N TYR A 2 8.07 11.30 26.01
CA TYR A 2 6.76 11.97 26.02
C TYR A 2 6.78 13.47 26.32
N LYS A 3 7.81 13.98 27.00
CA LYS A 3 7.96 15.43 27.26
C LYS A 3 8.08 16.29 25.98
N ARG A 4 8.47 15.70 24.86
CA ARG A 4 8.55 16.44 23.58
C ARG A 4 7.18 16.73 22.94
N GLN A 5 6.12 16.05 23.38
CA GLN A 5 4.76 16.20 22.87
C GLN A 5 3.87 17.07 23.75
N GLY A 6 4.43 17.59 24.86
CA GLY A 6 3.72 18.48 25.78
C GLY A 6 2.76 17.76 26.75
N TYR A 7 2.76 16.43 26.82
CA TYR A 7 1.91 15.65 27.73
C TYR A 7 2.71 15.10 28.92
N ASP A 8 2.15 15.19 30.13
CA ASP A 8 2.61 14.49 31.32
C ASP A 8 1.75 13.23 31.54
N LEU A 9 2.30 12.07 31.20
CA LEU A 9 1.60 10.78 31.29
C LEU A 9 1.11 10.41 32.70
N THR A 10 1.62 11.08 33.73
CA THR A 10 1.18 10.85 35.11
C THR A 10 -0.06 11.67 35.48
N LYS A 11 -0.42 12.66 34.67
CA LYS A 11 -1.48 13.65 34.96
C LYS A 11 -2.44 13.84 33.80
N ASP A 12 -1.91 13.79 32.56
CA ASP A 12 -2.69 14.16 31.38
C ASP A 12 -3.35 12.94 30.72
N ARG A 13 -4.56 13.12 30.23
CA ARG A 13 -5.21 12.16 29.35
C ARG A 13 -4.71 12.40 27.93
N ILE A 14 -4.17 11.36 27.31
CA ILE A 14 -3.73 11.42 25.92
C ILE A 14 -4.94 11.09 25.03
N PRO A 15 -5.28 11.94 24.05
CA PRO A 15 -6.30 11.60 23.07
C PRO A 15 -5.80 10.43 22.21
N ILE A 16 -6.62 9.38 22.13
CA ILE A 16 -6.36 8.23 21.28
C ILE A 16 -7.48 8.10 20.27
N PHE A 17 -7.14 7.58 19.09
CA PHE A 17 -8.08 7.33 18.02
C PHE A 17 -7.77 5.97 17.39
N PRO A 18 -8.75 5.06 17.25
CA PRO A 18 -8.53 3.81 16.55
C PRO A 18 -8.28 4.08 15.08
N CYS A 19 -7.24 3.50 14.53
CA CYS A 19 -6.88 3.64 13.12
C CYS A 19 -6.25 2.36 12.59
N GLN A 20 -6.23 2.25 11.26
CA GLN A 20 -5.50 1.18 10.58
C GLN A 20 -4.02 1.25 10.99
N HIS A 21 -3.47 0.11 11.41
CA HIS A 21 -2.08 0.03 11.85
C HIS A 21 -1.18 -0.75 10.88
N TYR A 22 -1.66 -1.87 10.37
CA TYR A 22 -0.88 -2.78 9.53
C TYR A 22 -1.78 -3.42 8.47
N LEU A 23 -1.29 -3.50 7.23
CA LEU A 23 -1.98 -4.18 6.13
C LEU A 23 -1.40 -5.58 5.95
N MET A 24 -2.22 -6.61 6.17
CA MET A 24 -1.88 -7.97 5.79
C MET A 24 -2.20 -8.16 4.31
N GLY A 25 -1.29 -8.84 3.60
CA GLY A 25 -1.39 -8.95 2.14
C GLY A 25 -0.30 -8.15 1.44
N GLY A 26 -0.35 -8.09 0.12
CA GLY A 26 0.65 -7.38 -0.68
C GLY A 26 1.09 -8.19 -1.90
N ILE A 27 2.32 -7.97 -2.34
CA ILE A 27 2.93 -8.70 -3.45
C ILE A 27 3.13 -10.15 -3.00
N ASN A 28 2.50 -11.09 -3.70
CA ASN A 28 2.64 -12.51 -3.39
C ASN A 28 4.07 -12.97 -3.67
N VAL A 29 4.69 -13.62 -2.68
CA VAL A 29 6.08 -14.08 -2.73
C VAL A 29 6.23 -15.49 -2.20
N ASP A 30 7.29 -16.15 -2.63
CA ASP A 30 7.71 -17.46 -2.12
C ASP A 30 8.55 -17.37 -0.82
N CYS A 31 9.10 -18.47 -0.35
CA CYS A 31 9.95 -18.52 0.84
C CYS A 31 11.28 -17.76 0.69
N ASN A 32 11.69 -17.41 -0.52
CA ASN A 32 12.86 -16.59 -0.82
C ASN A 32 12.48 -15.12 -1.03
N ALA A 33 11.24 -14.74 -0.77
CA ALA A 33 10.68 -13.42 -1.04
C ALA A 33 10.67 -13.04 -2.54
N ALA A 34 10.78 -14.00 -3.44
CA ALA A 34 10.68 -13.79 -4.88
C ALA A 34 9.22 -13.80 -5.33
N SER A 35 8.84 -12.84 -6.17
CA SER A 35 7.50 -12.77 -6.76
C SER A 35 7.40 -13.67 -8.02
N ALA A 36 6.19 -13.75 -8.60
CA ALA A 36 5.99 -14.41 -9.89
C ALA A 36 6.63 -13.67 -11.08
N ILE A 37 7.10 -12.45 -10.88
CA ILE A 37 7.81 -11.66 -11.86
C ILE A 37 9.31 -11.88 -11.65
N ASP A 38 9.99 -12.37 -12.68
CA ASP A 38 11.43 -12.65 -12.59
C ASP A 38 12.23 -11.39 -12.24
N GLY A 39 13.14 -11.52 -11.27
CA GLY A 39 13.94 -10.41 -10.76
C GLY A 39 13.23 -9.48 -9.77
N LEU A 40 11.92 -9.65 -9.50
CA LEU A 40 11.17 -8.84 -8.54
C LEU A 40 11.02 -9.56 -7.20
N TYR A 41 11.49 -8.91 -6.15
CA TYR A 41 11.39 -9.37 -4.76
C TYR A 41 10.60 -8.40 -3.91
N ALA A 42 9.93 -8.90 -2.87
CA ALA A 42 9.27 -8.07 -1.88
C ALA A 42 9.40 -8.68 -0.48
N ALA A 43 9.70 -7.84 0.52
CA ALA A 43 9.81 -8.26 1.91
C ALA A 43 9.29 -7.18 2.85
N GLY A 44 8.73 -7.57 4.00
CA GLY A 44 8.08 -6.68 4.95
C GLY A 44 6.61 -6.41 4.59
N GLU A 45 6.03 -5.32 5.09
CA GLU A 45 4.60 -5.02 4.98
C GLU A 45 4.06 -4.97 3.54
N CYS A 46 4.91 -4.71 2.55
CA CYS A 46 4.51 -4.70 1.13
C CYS A 46 4.37 -6.11 0.52
N SER A 47 4.77 -7.16 1.25
CA SER A 47 4.77 -8.55 0.76
C SER A 47 3.64 -9.38 1.37
N HIS A 48 3.16 -10.33 0.59
CA HIS A 48 2.29 -11.40 1.07
C HIS A 48 3.08 -12.71 1.16
N THR A 49 3.68 -12.95 2.30
CA THR A 49 4.42 -14.18 2.61
C THR A 49 3.51 -15.32 3.09
N GLY A 50 2.26 -15.02 3.45
CA GLY A 50 1.31 -15.95 4.07
C GLY A 50 1.49 -16.14 5.58
N VAL A 51 2.58 -15.65 6.18
CA VAL A 51 2.89 -15.83 7.61
C VAL A 51 1.85 -15.22 8.54
N HIS A 52 1.23 -14.12 8.14
CA HIS A 52 0.26 -13.40 8.97
C HIS A 52 -1.18 -13.86 8.81
N GLY A 53 -1.50 -14.59 7.75
CA GLY A 53 -2.89 -14.96 7.45
C GLY A 53 -3.80 -13.73 7.39
N ASN A 54 -4.99 -13.85 7.97
CA ASN A 54 -5.97 -12.76 7.99
C ASN A 54 -5.73 -11.73 9.10
N ASN A 55 -4.92 -12.07 10.10
CA ASN A 55 -4.67 -11.16 11.23
C ASN A 55 -3.30 -11.44 11.85
N ARG A 56 -2.42 -10.48 11.73
CA ARG A 56 -1.04 -10.57 12.21
C ARG A 56 -0.97 -10.65 13.74
N LEU A 57 -0.21 -11.61 14.25
CA LEU A 57 0.16 -11.61 15.66
C LEU A 57 1.10 -10.44 15.96
N ALA A 58 0.85 -9.75 17.07
CA ALA A 58 1.65 -8.60 17.49
C ALA A 58 3.16 -8.92 17.48
N SER A 59 3.97 -7.96 17.05
CA SER A 59 5.43 -8.00 16.94
C SER A 59 6.00 -8.89 15.81
N ASN A 60 5.21 -9.75 15.18
CA ASN A 60 5.72 -10.65 14.13
C ASN A 60 6.09 -9.94 12.82
N SER A 61 5.59 -8.72 12.56
CA SER A 61 5.92 -7.98 11.34
C SER A 61 7.42 -7.69 11.19
N LEU A 62 8.08 -7.33 12.29
CA LEU A 62 9.51 -7.06 12.25
C LEU A 62 10.32 -8.35 12.03
N LEU A 63 9.91 -9.46 12.64
CA LEU A 63 10.54 -10.77 12.43
C LEU A 63 10.39 -11.23 10.98
N GLU A 64 9.19 -11.12 10.42
CA GLU A 64 8.95 -11.41 9.01
C GLU A 64 9.84 -10.58 8.09
N ALA A 65 9.83 -9.25 8.29
CA ALA A 65 10.64 -8.35 7.47
C ALA A 65 12.14 -8.72 7.50
N LEU A 66 12.70 -9.02 8.67
CA LEU A 66 14.11 -9.42 8.82
C LEU A 66 14.41 -10.75 8.16
N VAL A 67 13.56 -11.77 8.38
CA VAL A 67 13.79 -13.12 7.85
C VAL A 67 13.67 -13.14 6.32
N PHE A 68 12.58 -12.57 5.79
CA PHE A 68 12.37 -12.59 4.34
C PHE A 68 13.32 -11.67 3.58
N SER A 69 13.73 -10.52 4.16
CA SER A 69 14.79 -9.70 3.56
C SER A 69 16.13 -10.44 3.49
N ARG A 70 16.45 -11.25 4.52
CA ARG A 70 17.65 -12.09 4.49
C ARG A 70 17.57 -13.18 3.42
N HIS A 71 16.41 -13.81 3.28
CA HIS A 71 16.18 -14.83 2.24
C HIS A 71 16.29 -14.20 0.84
N ALA A 72 15.64 -13.05 0.63
CA ALA A 72 15.75 -12.29 -0.61
C ALA A 72 17.21 -11.99 -0.97
N ALA A 73 17.96 -11.44 -0.01
CA ALA A 73 19.37 -11.12 -0.22
C ALA A 73 20.22 -12.32 -0.60
N ALA A 74 20.00 -13.48 0.04
CA ALA A 74 20.71 -14.70 -0.27
C ALA A 74 20.37 -15.23 -1.68
N ASP A 75 19.08 -15.23 -2.03
CA ASP A 75 18.63 -15.69 -3.34
C ASP A 75 19.11 -14.75 -4.47
N ILE A 76 19.01 -13.44 -4.28
CA ILE A 76 19.53 -12.42 -5.22
C ILE A 76 21.04 -12.64 -5.42
N ALA A 77 21.81 -12.77 -4.33
CA ALA A 77 23.25 -12.97 -4.40
C ALA A 77 23.61 -14.21 -5.22
N SER A 78 22.83 -15.30 -5.09
CA SER A 78 23.06 -16.54 -5.86
C SER A 78 22.78 -16.43 -7.36
N LYS A 79 22.04 -15.40 -7.77
CA LYS A 79 21.60 -15.17 -9.16
C LYS A 79 22.28 -13.96 -9.84
N LEU A 80 23.10 -13.21 -9.11
CA LEU A 80 23.71 -11.96 -9.59
C LEU A 80 24.48 -12.13 -10.92
N ASP A 81 25.22 -13.23 -11.05
CA ASP A 81 25.99 -13.51 -12.29
C ASP A 81 25.12 -13.78 -13.52
N LYS A 82 23.82 -14.04 -13.30
CA LYS A 82 22.84 -14.31 -14.36
C LYS A 82 22.02 -13.06 -14.72
N CYS A 83 22.19 -11.99 -13.98
CA CYS A 83 21.48 -10.74 -14.25
C CYS A 83 22.03 -10.08 -15.52
N PRO A 84 21.18 -9.52 -16.39
CA PRO A 84 21.62 -8.72 -17.52
C PRO A 84 22.51 -7.56 -17.05
N GLN A 85 23.68 -7.41 -17.65
CA GLN A 85 24.60 -6.31 -17.33
C GLN A 85 24.24 -5.00 -18.03
N ASN A 86 23.42 -5.09 -19.08
CA ASN A 86 22.98 -3.94 -19.85
C ASN A 86 21.47 -3.79 -19.70
N PHE A 87 21.05 -2.64 -19.23
CA PHE A 87 19.64 -2.23 -19.19
C PHE A 87 19.43 -1.17 -20.26
N ASP A 88 18.40 -1.35 -21.08
CA ASP A 88 17.97 -0.29 -21.97
C ASP A 88 17.48 0.90 -21.12
N GLU A 89 17.95 2.10 -21.45
CA GLU A 89 17.50 3.31 -20.79
C GLU A 89 16.00 3.52 -21.06
N TYR A 90 15.18 3.31 -20.02
CA TYR A 90 13.74 3.54 -20.16
C TYR A 90 13.46 5.03 -20.22
N LYS A 91 13.07 5.52 -21.41
CA LYS A 91 12.66 6.91 -21.60
C LYS A 91 11.17 7.03 -21.24
N PHE A 92 10.88 7.79 -20.22
CA PHE A 92 9.50 8.16 -19.92
C PHE A 92 9.03 9.20 -20.94
N ASP A 93 7.97 8.89 -21.67
CA ASP A 93 7.26 9.88 -22.49
C ASP A 93 6.55 10.86 -21.53
N VAL A 94 7.18 12.00 -21.30
CA VAL A 94 6.55 13.11 -20.59
C VAL A 94 5.61 13.81 -21.57
N LYS A 95 4.32 13.56 -21.47
CA LYS A 95 3.32 14.24 -22.29
C LYS A 95 3.26 15.71 -21.91
N SER A 96 3.44 16.58 -22.89
CA SER A 96 3.50 18.03 -22.70
C SER A 96 2.16 18.68 -22.31
N ASP A 97 1.05 17.96 -22.48
CA ASP A 97 -0.33 18.37 -22.25
C ASP A 97 -0.97 17.71 -21.01
N ALA A 98 -0.16 17.11 -20.14
CA ALA A 98 -0.63 16.47 -18.93
C ALA A 98 -1.10 17.51 -17.89
N GLU A 99 -2.23 17.25 -17.26
CA GLU A 99 -2.84 18.11 -16.23
C GLU A 99 -2.59 17.54 -14.82
N PRO A 100 -2.65 18.38 -13.77
CA PRO A 100 -2.67 17.87 -12.41
C PRO A 100 -3.94 17.05 -12.16
N ILE A 101 -3.88 16.10 -11.24
CA ILE A 101 -5.09 15.35 -10.84
C ILE A 101 -6.12 16.30 -10.22
N PRO A 102 -7.43 15.97 -10.31
CA PRO A 102 -8.48 16.73 -9.63
C PRO A 102 -8.19 16.87 -8.14
N HIS A 103 -8.37 18.08 -7.63
CA HIS A 103 -8.09 18.39 -6.23
C HIS A 103 -8.98 17.57 -5.29
N GLY A 104 -8.41 17.09 -4.19
CA GLY A 104 -9.17 16.46 -3.10
C GLY A 104 -9.43 14.96 -3.27
N LEU A 105 -9.04 14.32 -4.38
CA LEU A 105 -9.28 12.88 -4.60
C LEU A 105 -8.74 12.00 -3.48
N ARG A 106 -7.54 12.27 -2.97
CA ARG A 106 -6.96 11.50 -1.87
C ARG A 106 -7.80 11.60 -0.59
N THR A 107 -8.31 12.79 -0.30
CA THR A 107 -9.19 13.03 0.86
C THR A 107 -10.52 12.34 0.67
N GLU A 108 -11.09 12.40 -0.54
CA GLU A 108 -12.33 11.72 -0.89
C GLU A 108 -12.21 10.20 -0.69
N ILE A 109 -11.16 9.57 -1.22
CA ILE A 109 -10.93 8.12 -1.05
C ILE A 109 -10.80 7.76 0.43
N ARG A 110 -10.04 8.52 1.21
CA ARG A 110 -9.89 8.27 2.65
C ARG A 110 -11.23 8.39 3.39
N HIS A 111 -12.06 9.36 3.01
CA HIS A 111 -13.39 9.54 3.59
C HIS A 111 -14.33 8.38 3.26
N ILE A 112 -14.35 7.94 2.01
CA ILE A 112 -15.09 6.74 1.60
C ILE A 112 -14.66 5.52 2.43
N MET A 113 -13.35 5.28 2.55
CA MET A 113 -12.84 4.15 3.32
C MET A 113 -13.17 4.26 4.80
N GLN A 114 -13.11 5.45 5.38
CA GLN A 114 -13.49 5.71 6.76
C GLN A 114 -14.97 5.36 7.03
N GLN A 115 -15.85 5.63 6.10
CA GLN A 115 -17.29 5.33 6.22
C GLN A 115 -17.61 3.87 5.94
N SER A 116 -16.91 3.26 4.99
CA SER A 116 -17.23 1.94 4.47
C SER A 116 -16.50 0.81 5.21
N TYR A 117 -15.25 1.03 5.59
CA TYR A 117 -14.35 -0.01 6.10
C TYR A 117 -13.46 0.50 7.24
N PHE A 118 -14.07 1.00 8.29
CA PHE A 118 -13.33 1.41 9.49
C PHE A 118 -13.21 0.24 10.48
N VAL A 119 -13.52 0.43 11.75
CA VAL A 119 -13.44 -0.63 12.79
C VAL A 119 -14.46 -1.73 12.54
N ILE A 120 -15.66 -1.35 12.13
CA ILE A 120 -16.74 -2.27 11.75
C ILE A 120 -17.15 -1.91 10.33
N PRO A 121 -17.00 -2.82 9.35
CA PRO A 121 -17.42 -2.56 7.98
C PRO A 121 -18.93 -2.32 7.88
N ASP A 122 -19.31 -1.24 7.18
CA ASP A 122 -20.69 -0.98 6.79
C ASP A 122 -20.88 -1.41 5.33
N ARG A 123 -21.58 -2.53 5.13
CA ARG A 123 -21.76 -3.10 3.80
C ARG A 123 -22.55 -2.19 2.86
N LYS A 124 -23.52 -1.41 3.36
CA LYS A 124 -24.28 -0.49 2.53
C LYS A 124 -23.39 0.66 2.04
N ALA A 125 -22.66 1.29 2.96
CA ALA A 125 -21.69 2.32 2.61
C ALA A 125 -20.57 1.78 1.72
N ALA A 126 -20.16 0.51 1.89
CA ALA A 126 -19.17 -0.14 1.05
C ALA A 126 -19.62 -0.31 -0.41
N VAL A 127 -20.89 -0.65 -0.66
CA VAL A 127 -21.43 -0.74 -2.03
C VAL A 127 -21.41 0.63 -2.72
N GLU A 128 -21.90 1.66 -2.04
CA GLU A 128 -21.90 3.03 -2.58
C GLU A 128 -20.46 3.53 -2.80
N GLY A 129 -19.58 3.30 -1.81
CA GLY A 129 -18.17 3.67 -1.86
C GLY A 129 -17.40 2.93 -2.96
N PHE A 130 -17.71 1.67 -3.20
CA PHE A 130 -17.07 0.86 -4.24
C PHE A 130 -17.29 1.44 -5.64
N GLU A 131 -18.53 1.81 -6.00
CA GLU A 131 -18.80 2.40 -7.31
C GLU A 131 -18.05 3.73 -7.48
N ARG A 132 -18.01 4.57 -6.45
CA ARG A 132 -17.27 5.83 -6.52
C ARG A 132 -15.76 5.63 -6.62
N VAL A 133 -15.18 4.71 -5.84
CA VAL A 133 -13.74 4.38 -5.92
C VAL A 133 -13.38 3.79 -7.28
N LYS A 134 -14.26 2.98 -7.87
CA LYS A 134 -14.11 2.43 -9.22
C LYS A 134 -14.05 3.53 -10.28
N GLU A 135 -14.91 4.54 -10.19
CA GLU A 135 -14.87 5.72 -11.06
C GLU A 135 -13.54 6.48 -10.91
N ILE A 136 -13.12 6.78 -9.67
CA ILE A 136 -11.86 7.47 -9.39
C ILE A 136 -10.68 6.69 -9.96
N LYS A 137 -10.65 5.37 -9.72
CA LYS A 137 -9.61 4.48 -10.27
C LYS A 137 -9.58 4.51 -11.79
N ASN A 138 -10.74 4.53 -12.44
CA ASN A 138 -10.84 4.61 -13.90
C ASN A 138 -10.31 5.96 -14.43
N ILE A 139 -10.67 7.06 -13.80
CA ILE A 139 -10.17 8.40 -14.12
C ILE A 139 -8.63 8.42 -14.02
N LEU A 140 -8.08 7.95 -12.90
CA LEU A 140 -6.62 7.92 -12.66
C LEU A 140 -5.87 6.92 -13.56
N THR A 141 -6.55 5.95 -14.13
CA THR A 141 -5.93 4.96 -15.03
C THR A 141 -5.85 5.46 -16.46
N HIS A 142 -6.88 6.17 -16.94
CA HIS A 142 -7.02 6.55 -18.35
C HIS A 142 -6.81 8.05 -18.60
N GLY A 143 -6.83 8.88 -17.54
CA GLY A 143 -6.59 10.31 -17.65
C GLY A 143 -5.14 10.63 -18.01
N ASN A 144 -4.93 11.79 -18.60
CA ASN A 144 -3.61 12.30 -18.95
C ASN A 144 -3.11 13.24 -17.85
N PHE A 145 -2.49 12.68 -16.83
CA PHE A 145 -2.06 13.42 -15.64
C PHE A 145 -0.55 13.52 -15.51
N ILE A 146 -0.11 14.61 -14.88
CA ILE A 146 1.30 14.81 -14.51
C ILE A 146 1.70 13.70 -13.53
N VAL A 147 2.73 12.93 -13.88
CA VAL A 147 3.28 11.90 -12.99
C VAL A 147 4.10 12.56 -11.90
N ASN A 148 3.50 12.74 -10.74
CA ASN A 148 4.12 13.28 -9.53
C ASN A 148 3.70 12.45 -8.30
N ALA A 149 4.19 12.81 -7.12
CA ALA A 149 3.87 12.09 -5.88
C ALA A 149 2.36 12.06 -5.61
N ASP A 150 1.65 13.15 -5.86
CA ASP A 150 0.21 13.26 -5.61
C ASP A 150 -0.61 12.31 -6.51
N PHE A 151 -0.26 12.23 -7.79
CA PHE A 151 -0.85 11.27 -8.73
C PHE A 151 -0.57 9.81 -8.32
N VAL A 152 0.69 9.49 -8.01
CA VAL A 152 1.09 8.12 -7.63
C VAL A 152 0.39 7.68 -6.36
N GLU A 153 0.33 8.54 -5.34
CA GLU A 153 -0.37 8.25 -4.10
C GLU A 153 -1.89 8.09 -4.31
N ALA A 154 -2.52 8.98 -5.09
CA ALA A 154 -3.95 8.88 -5.38
C ALA A 154 -4.29 7.58 -6.13
N LYS A 155 -3.48 7.21 -7.12
CA LYS A 155 -3.65 5.97 -7.89
C LYS A 155 -3.48 4.73 -7.03
N SER A 156 -2.49 4.73 -6.13
CA SER A 156 -2.26 3.65 -5.18
C SER A 156 -3.41 3.52 -4.19
N LEU A 157 -3.86 4.64 -3.59
CA LEU A 157 -5.00 4.67 -2.68
C LEU A 157 -6.28 4.16 -3.35
N ALA A 158 -6.58 4.62 -4.57
CA ALA A 158 -7.76 4.17 -5.31
C ALA A 158 -7.70 2.67 -5.63
N THR A 159 -6.52 2.14 -5.94
CA THR A 159 -6.33 0.71 -6.22
C THR A 159 -6.55 -0.14 -4.97
N VAL A 160 -5.94 0.24 -3.85
CA VAL A 160 -6.09 -0.48 -2.58
C VAL A 160 -7.53 -0.40 -2.08
N ALA A 161 -8.15 0.78 -2.11
CA ALA A 161 -9.54 0.97 -1.72
C ALA A 161 -10.49 0.11 -2.57
N TYR A 162 -10.28 0.06 -3.89
CA TYR A 162 -11.04 -0.78 -4.79
C TYR A 162 -10.96 -2.27 -4.41
N LEU A 163 -9.76 -2.77 -4.11
CA LEU A 163 -9.55 -4.17 -3.74
C LEU A 163 -10.22 -4.50 -2.41
N ILE A 164 -10.03 -3.66 -1.39
CA ILE A 164 -10.64 -3.87 -0.07
C ILE A 164 -12.17 -3.84 -0.15
N LEU A 165 -12.75 -2.82 -0.79
CA LEU A 165 -14.20 -2.71 -0.89
C LEU A 165 -14.82 -3.85 -1.71
N LYS A 166 -14.11 -4.35 -2.71
CA LYS A 166 -14.53 -5.52 -3.50
C LYS A 166 -14.66 -6.79 -2.66
N GLU A 167 -13.84 -6.95 -1.63
CA GLU A 167 -13.92 -8.10 -0.71
C GLU A 167 -15.05 -7.96 0.33
N VAL A 168 -15.52 -6.72 0.58
CA VAL A 168 -16.56 -6.43 1.58
C VAL A 168 -17.95 -6.60 1.02
N ILE A 169 -18.16 -6.32 -0.26
CA ILE A 169 -19.48 -6.37 -0.93
C ILE A 169 -19.82 -7.76 -1.41
#